data_44e507f37da753d299ee4b3f3770d9ab
#
_entry.id   44e507f37da753d299ee4b3f3770d9ab
#
_cell.length_a   1.000
_cell.length_b   1.000
_cell.length_c   1.000
_cell.angle_alpha   90.00
_cell.angle_beta   90.00
_cell.angle_gamma   90.00
#
_symmetry.space_group_name_H-M   'P 1'
#
loop_
_entity.id
_entity.type
_entity.pdbx_description
1 polymer ?
#
loop_
_entity_poly.entity_id
_entity_poly.type
_entity_poly.pdbx_seq_one_letter_code
_entity_poly.pdbx_strand_id
1 'polypeptide(L)'
;MEQCLAGSQAPPWEPPEGRNAVNGIRGSQARSAEKVLTVVDLHKAYGQTVAVGGVSFEVDRNEIVGLLGPNGAGKTTIINMILGVLEPTAGRIGIEGVDIARHRSQVVGRTNFAAVYAPLPGNLTVSQNLRVFGLLYGVPTLSKRVQEVVEQFGLEEFRNVKCGLLSSGEQTRVGLAKAVLNHPYLLLLDEPTASLDPATAHDIRSKIREFARQGDGGVVWTSHNMYEVTEVCDRVLFLSRGKILLEGDPKTLPHEHGRQTLEELFISVAREPLTFAGA
;
A
#
# COMPACT_ATOMS: atom_id res chain seq x y z
N MET A 1 -21.40 47.47 -1.89
CA MET A 1 -21.67 46.15 -1.26
C MET A 1 -20.72 45.11 -1.88
N GLU A 2 -19.44 45.28 -1.62
CA GLU A 2 -18.35 44.40 -2.05
C GLU A 2 -17.44 44.23 -0.84
N GLN A 3 -17.57 43.15 -0.14
CA GLN A 3 -16.59 42.65 0.84
C GLN A 3 -17.06 41.28 1.29
N CYS A 4 -16.28 40.28 1.00
CA CYS A 4 -16.15 38.98 1.66
C CYS A 4 -15.88 37.84 0.65
N LEU A 5 -14.65 37.69 0.21
CA LEU A 5 -14.05 36.42 -0.22
C LEU A 5 -12.53 36.53 -0.01
N ALA A 6 -12.10 36.66 1.23
CA ALA A 6 -10.74 36.35 1.60
C ALA A 6 -10.66 34.80 1.87
N GLY A 7 -10.38 34.06 0.83
CA GLY A 7 -10.02 32.68 0.95
C GLY A 7 -8.69 32.56 1.69
N SER A 8 -8.69 32.00 2.90
CA SER A 8 -7.50 31.64 3.65
C SER A 8 -6.72 30.56 2.85
N GLN A 9 -5.70 30.97 2.15
CA GLN A 9 -4.73 30.05 1.55
C GLN A 9 -3.97 29.41 2.71
N ALA A 10 -4.19 28.12 2.93
CA ALA A 10 -3.34 27.34 3.81
C ALA A 10 -1.90 27.40 3.28
N PRO A 11 -0.88 27.43 4.17
CA PRO A 11 0.52 27.50 3.76
C PRO A 11 0.89 26.30 2.87
N PRO A 12 1.91 26.42 2.00
CA PRO A 12 2.41 25.34 1.19
C PRO A 12 2.82 24.17 2.11
N TRP A 13 2.52 22.94 1.67
CA TRP A 13 2.89 21.74 2.41
C TRP A 13 4.41 21.60 2.39
N GLU A 14 5.02 21.54 3.57
CA GLU A 14 6.39 21.10 3.78
C GLU A 14 6.35 19.77 4.52
N PRO A 15 7.10 18.76 4.05
CA PRO A 15 7.20 17.49 4.78
C PRO A 15 7.77 17.74 6.19
N PRO A 16 7.33 17.03 7.23
CA PRO A 16 7.85 17.19 8.58
C PRO A 16 9.34 16.88 8.59
N GLU A 17 10.15 17.83 9.10
CA GLU A 17 11.57 17.59 9.34
C GLU A 17 11.71 16.41 10.32
N GLY A 18 12.60 15.45 9.97
CA GLY A 18 12.83 14.25 10.76
C GLY A 18 13.14 14.58 12.21
N ARG A 19 12.46 13.93 13.15
CA ARG A 19 12.76 14.02 14.57
C ARG A 19 14.19 13.54 14.79
N ASN A 20 15.04 14.40 15.35
CA ASN A 20 16.42 14.13 15.68
C ASN A 20 16.54 12.85 16.50
N ALA A 21 17.19 11.85 15.92
CA ALA A 21 17.63 10.67 16.64
C ALA A 21 18.76 11.06 17.61
N VAL A 22 18.65 10.57 18.82
CA VAL A 22 19.66 10.66 19.86
C VAL A 22 20.92 9.90 19.45
N ASN A 23 22.04 10.57 19.58
CA ASN A 23 23.45 10.21 19.47
C ASN A 23 23.87 8.73 19.35
N GLY A 24 24.70 8.52 18.33
CA GLY A 24 25.94 7.74 18.41
C GLY A 24 25.93 6.41 17.69
N ILE A 25 26.50 6.40 16.46
CA ILE A 25 27.64 5.56 16.04
C ILE A 25 27.97 5.95 14.58
N ARG A 26 29.25 6.22 14.33
CA ARG A 26 29.81 6.57 13.01
C ARG A 26 29.79 5.37 12.08
N GLY A 27 29.38 5.61 10.82
CA GLY A 27 29.80 4.77 9.70
C GLY A 27 28.70 4.39 8.72
N SER A 28 28.70 5.04 7.61
CA SER A 28 27.99 4.96 6.33
C SER A 28 27.02 6.10 6.13
N GLN A 29 27.26 6.87 5.07
CA GLN A 29 26.29 7.83 4.55
C GLN A 29 25.06 7.05 4.04
N ALA A 30 24.07 6.86 4.90
CA ALA A 30 22.74 6.44 4.49
C ALA A 30 22.20 7.54 3.56
N ARG A 31 21.99 7.24 2.28
CA ARG A 31 21.13 8.02 1.42
C ARG A 31 19.82 8.18 2.17
N SER A 32 19.38 9.40 2.42
CA SER A 32 18.02 9.69 2.89
C SER A 32 17.08 8.93 1.96
N ALA A 33 16.37 7.94 2.49
CA ALA A 33 15.43 7.16 1.69
C ALA A 33 14.35 8.12 1.19
N GLU A 34 14.15 8.20 -0.14
CA GLU A 34 13.13 9.07 -0.72
C GLU A 34 11.75 8.48 -0.41
N LYS A 35 10.91 9.26 0.24
CA LYS A 35 9.56 8.84 0.64
C LYS A 35 8.62 8.84 -0.55
N VAL A 36 8.00 7.69 -0.80
CA VAL A 36 6.97 7.52 -1.82
C VAL A 36 5.61 7.92 -1.29
N LEU A 37 5.31 7.57 -0.03
CA LEU A 37 4.06 7.91 0.64
C LEU A 37 4.35 8.57 1.98
N THR A 38 3.64 9.66 2.26
CA THR A 38 3.62 10.31 3.58
C THR A 38 2.17 10.52 4.00
N VAL A 39 1.80 9.96 5.13
CA VAL A 39 0.48 10.09 5.76
C VAL A 39 0.67 10.82 7.08
N VAL A 40 -0.04 11.94 7.28
CA VAL A 40 0.13 12.79 8.47
C VAL A 40 -1.22 13.05 9.13
N ASP A 41 -1.34 12.58 10.37
CA ASP A 41 -2.49 12.80 11.25
C ASP A 41 -3.84 12.52 10.56
N LEU A 42 -3.93 11.38 9.89
CA LEU A 42 -5.06 11.03 9.05
C LEU A 42 -6.27 10.63 9.88
N HIS A 43 -7.39 11.30 9.64
CA HIS A 43 -8.66 11.03 10.31
C HIS A 43 -9.78 10.73 9.32
N LYS A 44 -10.67 9.80 9.71
CA LYS A 44 -11.94 9.58 9.02
C LYS A 44 -13.05 9.23 10.02
N ALA A 45 -14.08 10.05 10.01
CA ALA A 45 -15.30 9.80 10.78
C ALA A 45 -16.52 9.66 9.85
N TYR A 46 -17.44 8.78 10.20
CA TYR A 46 -18.76 8.61 9.60
C TYR A 46 -19.82 8.90 10.66
N GLY A 47 -20.34 10.13 10.66
CA GLY A 47 -21.17 10.61 11.75
C GLY A 47 -20.41 10.59 13.07
N GLN A 48 -20.87 9.81 14.05
CA GLN A 48 -20.20 9.68 15.34
C GLN A 48 -19.16 8.54 15.39
N THR A 49 -19.06 7.73 14.34
CA THR A 49 -18.14 6.59 14.32
C THR A 49 -16.79 7.01 13.72
N VAL A 50 -15.73 6.94 14.52
CA VAL A 50 -14.37 7.20 14.07
C VAL A 50 -13.79 5.91 13.49
N ALA A 51 -13.59 5.88 12.17
CA ALA A 51 -12.99 4.75 11.46
C ALA A 51 -11.45 4.82 11.43
N VAL A 52 -10.88 6.04 11.37
CA VAL A 52 -9.44 6.32 11.44
C VAL A 52 -9.24 7.53 12.33
N GLY A 53 -8.38 7.44 13.32
CA GLY A 53 -8.24 8.43 14.41
C GLY A 53 -6.79 8.87 14.64
N GLY A 54 -6.20 9.65 13.72
CA GLY A 54 -4.88 10.23 13.86
C GLY A 54 -3.76 9.27 13.45
N VAL A 55 -3.87 8.67 12.26
CA VAL A 55 -2.86 7.74 11.73
C VAL A 55 -1.79 8.52 10.99
N SER A 56 -0.51 8.27 11.33
CA SER A 56 0.66 8.82 10.64
C SER A 56 1.64 7.71 10.33
N PHE A 57 2.10 7.62 9.09
CA PHE A 57 3.16 6.69 8.65
C PHE A 57 3.73 7.12 7.31
N GLU A 58 4.82 6.52 6.93
CA GLU A 58 5.50 6.78 5.67
C GLU A 58 5.82 5.46 4.98
N VAL A 59 6.09 5.50 3.68
CA VAL A 59 6.62 4.38 2.91
C VAL A 59 7.77 4.90 2.07
N ASP A 60 8.92 4.28 2.20
CA ASP A 60 10.11 4.62 1.44
C ASP A 60 10.12 3.93 0.06
N ARG A 61 10.97 4.42 -0.86
CA ARG A 61 11.24 3.69 -2.10
C ARG A 61 11.82 2.33 -1.79
N ASN A 62 11.40 1.34 -2.58
CA ASN A 62 11.84 -0.05 -2.45
C ASN A 62 11.44 -0.71 -1.11
N GLU A 63 10.54 -0.10 -0.35
CA GLU A 63 10.00 -0.63 0.90
C GLU A 63 8.64 -1.30 0.70
N ILE A 64 8.42 -2.41 1.39
CA ILE A 64 7.12 -3.08 1.51
C ILE A 64 6.63 -2.91 2.94
N VAL A 65 5.60 -2.09 3.14
CA VAL A 65 4.98 -1.85 4.44
C VAL A 65 3.70 -2.67 4.57
N GLY A 66 3.66 -3.53 5.58
CA GLY A 66 2.50 -4.32 5.93
C GLY A 66 1.52 -3.55 6.81
N LEU A 67 0.27 -3.39 6.39
CA LEU A 67 -0.79 -2.82 7.21
C LEU A 67 -1.65 -3.94 7.78
N LEU A 68 -1.38 -4.32 9.02
CA LEU A 68 -2.03 -5.41 9.73
C LEU A 68 -3.16 -4.92 10.63
N GLY A 69 -4.16 -5.74 10.83
CA GLY A 69 -5.24 -5.43 11.76
C GLY A 69 -6.46 -6.30 11.53
N PRO A 70 -7.34 -6.45 12.54
CA PRO A 70 -8.58 -7.20 12.40
C PRO A 70 -9.53 -6.53 11.38
N ASN A 71 -10.59 -7.25 11.01
CA ASN A 71 -11.66 -6.66 10.22
C ASN A 71 -12.29 -5.48 10.97
N GLY A 72 -12.54 -4.39 10.25
CA GLY A 72 -13.03 -3.15 10.86
C GLY A 72 -11.96 -2.27 11.53
N ALA A 73 -10.67 -2.64 11.48
CA ALA A 73 -9.59 -1.83 12.04
C ALA A 73 -9.36 -0.48 11.32
N GLY A 74 -9.88 -0.32 10.08
CA GLY A 74 -9.72 0.88 9.26
C GLY A 74 -8.79 0.71 8.05
N LYS A 75 -8.26 -0.49 7.77
CA LYS A 75 -7.32 -0.74 6.66
C LYS A 75 -7.86 -0.27 5.30
N THR A 76 -9.02 -0.75 4.91
CA THR A 76 -9.67 -0.38 3.64
C THR A 76 -10.02 1.11 3.57
N THR A 77 -10.37 1.71 4.71
CA THR A 77 -10.62 3.16 4.80
C THR A 77 -9.35 3.94 4.51
N ILE A 78 -8.20 3.54 5.09
CA ILE A 78 -6.88 4.17 4.82
C ILE A 78 -6.51 4.01 3.34
N ILE A 79 -6.62 2.79 2.78
CA ILE A 79 -6.35 2.55 1.35
C ILE A 79 -7.22 3.43 0.46
N ASN A 80 -8.51 3.52 0.71
CA ASN A 80 -9.41 4.35 -0.09
C ASN A 80 -9.07 5.86 0.00
N MET A 81 -8.58 6.33 1.14
CA MET A 81 -8.10 7.70 1.28
C MET A 81 -6.78 7.93 0.50
N ILE A 82 -5.85 6.98 0.54
CA ILE A 82 -4.60 7.05 -0.24
C ILE A 82 -4.88 6.99 -1.75
N LEU A 83 -5.88 6.23 -2.19
CA LEU A 83 -6.36 6.20 -3.58
C LEU A 83 -7.10 7.49 -4.00
N GLY A 84 -7.40 8.37 -3.04
CA GLY A 84 -8.21 9.58 -3.30
C GLY A 84 -9.66 9.27 -3.66
N VAL A 85 -10.13 8.04 -3.41
CA VAL A 85 -11.54 7.65 -3.61
C VAL A 85 -12.41 8.13 -2.45
N LEU A 86 -11.80 8.23 -1.27
CA LEU A 86 -12.43 8.69 -0.04
C LEU A 86 -11.69 9.93 0.49
N GLU A 87 -12.42 10.99 0.75
CA GLU A 87 -11.86 12.21 1.32
C GLU A 87 -11.67 12.05 2.85
N PRO A 88 -10.48 12.35 3.41
CA PRO A 88 -10.27 12.35 4.84
C PRO A 88 -11.08 13.44 5.53
N THR A 89 -11.45 13.22 6.80
CA THR A 89 -12.08 14.25 7.64
C THR A 89 -11.06 15.29 8.11
N ALA A 90 -9.82 14.85 8.36
CA ALA A 90 -8.65 15.69 8.67
C ALA A 90 -7.37 14.94 8.36
N GLY A 91 -6.25 15.65 8.40
CA GLY A 91 -4.93 15.11 8.06
C GLY A 91 -4.57 15.30 6.58
N ARG A 92 -3.44 14.75 6.17
CA ARG A 92 -2.89 14.94 4.81
C ARG A 92 -2.23 13.68 4.30
N ILE A 93 -2.28 13.52 2.98
CA ILE A 93 -1.62 12.42 2.26
C ILE A 93 -0.79 13.03 1.14
N GLY A 94 0.50 12.74 1.14
CA GLY A 94 1.44 13.10 0.08
C GLY A 94 1.98 11.85 -0.60
N ILE A 95 2.04 11.85 -1.93
CA ILE A 95 2.69 10.81 -2.72
C ILE A 95 3.75 11.49 -3.59
N GLU A 96 4.99 11.02 -3.49
CA GLU A 96 6.15 11.68 -4.13
C GLU A 96 6.23 13.18 -3.78
N GLY A 97 5.95 13.54 -2.53
CA GLY A 97 5.92 14.94 -2.10
C GLY A 97 4.75 15.78 -2.62
N VAL A 98 3.82 15.18 -3.37
CA VAL A 98 2.66 15.88 -3.93
C VAL A 98 1.40 15.60 -3.10
N ASP A 99 0.76 16.63 -2.60
CA ASP A 99 -0.48 16.54 -1.82
C ASP A 99 -1.65 16.09 -2.71
N ILE A 100 -2.26 14.95 -2.35
CA ILE A 100 -3.35 14.35 -3.12
C ILE A 100 -4.61 15.21 -3.14
N ALA A 101 -4.89 15.98 -2.09
CA ALA A 101 -6.07 16.85 -2.02
C ALA A 101 -5.99 18.00 -3.01
N ARG A 102 -4.78 18.46 -3.34
CA ARG A 102 -4.53 19.59 -4.25
C ARG A 102 -4.29 19.17 -5.70
N HIS A 103 -3.64 18.02 -5.90
CA HIS A 103 -3.15 17.57 -7.21
C HIS A 103 -3.51 16.11 -7.51
N ARG A 104 -4.76 15.72 -7.22
CA ARG A 104 -5.25 14.34 -7.32
C ARG A 104 -4.93 13.67 -8.67
N SER A 105 -5.16 14.36 -9.79
CA SER A 105 -4.94 13.79 -11.13
C SER A 105 -3.47 13.46 -11.40
N GLN A 106 -2.54 14.22 -10.85
CA GLN A 106 -1.10 14.02 -10.99
C GLN A 106 -0.64 12.80 -10.19
N VAL A 107 -1.20 12.62 -9.00
CA VAL A 107 -0.81 11.57 -8.04
C VAL A 107 -1.42 10.23 -8.42
N VAL A 108 -2.72 10.19 -8.75
CA VAL A 108 -3.46 8.96 -9.07
C VAL A 108 -2.91 8.27 -10.33
N GLY A 109 -2.34 9.02 -11.28
CA GLY A 109 -1.72 8.45 -12.48
C GLY A 109 -0.51 7.55 -12.21
N ARG A 110 0.07 7.61 -11.01
CA ARG A 110 1.25 6.82 -10.59
C ARG A 110 1.03 6.03 -9.30
N THR A 111 -0.22 5.89 -8.90
CA THR A 111 -0.64 5.06 -7.76
C THR A 111 -1.58 3.99 -8.28
N ASN A 112 -1.24 2.74 -8.08
CA ASN A 112 -2.08 1.64 -8.52
C ASN A 112 -2.53 0.77 -7.36
N PHE A 113 -3.63 0.06 -7.63
CA PHE A 113 -4.28 -0.82 -6.66
C PHE A 113 -4.58 -2.18 -7.27
N ALA A 114 -4.31 -3.23 -6.50
CA ALA A 114 -4.78 -4.57 -6.77
C ALA A 114 -5.39 -5.19 -5.52
N ALA A 115 -6.52 -5.85 -5.68
CA ALA A 115 -7.17 -6.67 -4.67
C ALA A 115 -7.66 -7.97 -5.30
N VAL A 116 -7.67 -9.05 -4.53
CA VAL A 116 -8.16 -10.36 -5.00
C VAL A 116 -9.59 -10.27 -5.51
N TYR A 117 -10.39 -9.40 -4.92
CA TYR A 117 -11.82 -9.25 -5.25
C TYR A 117 -12.11 -8.10 -6.24
N ALA A 118 -11.09 -7.50 -6.86
CA ALA A 118 -11.29 -6.50 -7.91
C ALA A 118 -11.40 -7.19 -9.29
N PRO A 119 -12.61 -7.50 -9.76
CA PRO A 119 -12.78 -8.32 -10.96
C PRO A 119 -12.29 -7.57 -12.20
N LEU A 120 -11.57 -8.28 -13.06
CA LEU A 120 -11.27 -7.83 -14.40
C LEU A 120 -12.48 -8.10 -15.34
N PRO A 121 -12.67 -7.32 -16.42
CA PRO A 121 -13.66 -7.64 -17.45
C PRO A 121 -13.50 -9.07 -17.96
N GLY A 122 -14.38 -9.99 -17.52
CA GLY A 122 -14.25 -11.42 -17.76
C GLY A 122 -14.48 -11.83 -19.22
N ASN A 123 -15.17 -11.00 -20.00
CA ASN A 123 -15.41 -11.21 -21.43
C ASN A 123 -14.23 -10.84 -22.33
N LEU A 124 -13.25 -10.11 -21.82
CA LEU A 124 -12.01 -9.76 -22.51
C LEU A 124 -10.92 -10.78 -22.22
N THR A 125 -10.01 -10.97 -23.20
CA THR A 125 -8.81 -11.78 -22.99
C THR A 125 -7.81 -11.06 -22.08
N VAL A 126 -6.81 -11.79 -21.56
CA VAL A 126 -5.69 -11.19 -20.79
C VAL A 126 -5.06 -10.05 -21.56
N SER A 127 -4.66 -10.28 -22.81
CA SER A 127 -4.05 -9.25 -23.66
C SER A 127 -4.96 -8.05 -23.88
N GLN A 128 -6.26 -8.25 -24.08
CA GLN A 128 -7.22 -7.17 -24.24
C GLN A 128 -7.37 -6.36 -22.96
N ASN A 129 -7.50 -7.02 -21.80
CA ASN A 129 -7.57 -6.34 -20.52
C ASN A 129 -6.32 -5.46 -20.28
N LEU A 130 -5.12 -6.03 -20.42
CA LEU A 130 -3.87 -5.28 -20.23
C LEU A 130 -3.74 -4.09 -21.21
N ARG A 131 -4.19 -4.25 -22.46
CA ARG A 131 -4.21 -3.16 -23.44
C ARG A 131 -5.17 -2.05 -23.08
N VAL A 132 -6.40 -2.39 -22.66
CA VAL A 132 -7.41 -1.39 -22.25
C VAL A 132 -6.90 -0.59 -21.05
N PHE A 133 -6.41 -1.26 -20.01
CA PHE A 133 -5.87 -0.56 -18.85
C PHE A 133 -4.60 0.22 -19.17
N GLY A 134 -3.72 -0.31 -20.03
CA GLY A 134 -2.53 0.43 -20.45
C GLY A 134 -2.84 1.71 -21.24
N LEU A 135 -3.91 1.72 -22.05
CA LEU A 135 -4.43 2.93 -22.69
C LEU A 135 -4.98 3.92 -21.66
N LEU A 136 -5.77 3.43 -20.67
CA LEU A 136 -6.30 4.26 -19.60
C LEU A 136 -5.21 4.89 -18.74
N TYR A 137 -4.11 4.18 -18.52
CA TYR A 137 -2.96 4.66 -17.75
C TYR A 137 -1.98 5.50 -18.58
N GLY A 138 -2.22 5.67 -19.88
CA GLY A 138 -1.35 6.43 -20.76
C GLY A 138 0.03 5.79 -20.97
N VAL A 139 0.12 4.45 -20.93
CA VAL A 139 1.39 3.72 -21.03
C VAL A 139 2.02 3.94 -22.41
N PRO A 140 3.23 4.52 -22.50
CA PRO A 140 3.96 4.64 -23.77
C PRO A 140 4.39 3.25 -24.25
N THR A 141 4.56 3.09 -25.59
CA THR A 141 4.99 1.82 -26.21
C THR A 141 4.19 0.59 -25.71
N LEU A 142 2.87 0.76 -25.61
CA LEU A 142 1.95 -0.16 -24.95
C LEU A 142 2.11 -1.63 -25.34
N SER A 143 2.32 -1.92 -26.64
CA SER A 143 2.47 -3.32 -27.11
C SER A 143 3.67 -4.01 -26.51
N LYS A 144 4.81 -3.30 -26.41
CA LYS A 144 6.03 -3.79 -25.76
C LYS A 144 5.80 -4.00 -24.26
N ARG A 145 5.19 -3.02 -23.59
CA ARG A 145 4.94 -3.10 -22.15
C ARG A 145 3.98 -4.23 -21.78
N VAL A 146 2.93 -4.45 -22.57
CA VAL A 146 2.01 -5.60 -22.38
C VAL A 146 2.76 -6.92 -22.52
N GLN A 147 3.67 -7.05 -23.47
CA GLN A 147 4.48 -8.25 -23.61
C GLN A 147 5.38 -8.47 -22.38
N GLU A 148 6.08 -7.44 -21.92
CA GLU A 148 6.94 -7.50 -20.74
C GLU A 148 6.18 -7.96 -19.48
N VAL A 149 5.00 -7.40 -19.20
CA VAL A 149 4.22 -7.81 -18.01
C VAL A 149 3.62 -9.20 -18.18
N VAL A 150 3.25 -9.62 -19.38
CA VAL A 150 2.80 -11.00 -19.66
C VAL A 150 3.91 -12.00 -19.33
N GLU A 151 5.14 -11.74 -19.78
CA GLU A 151 6.32 -12.57 -19.47
C GLU A 151 6.66 -12.52 -17.97
N GLN A 152 6.71 -11.32 -17.37
CA GLN A 152 7.02 -11.12 -15.96
C GLN A 152 6.08 -11.91 -15.04
N PHE A 153 4.79 -11.99 -15.38
CA PHE A 153 3.79 -12.66 -14.54
C PHE A 153 3.45 -14.09 -14.99
N GLY A 154 4.17 -14.65 -15.99
CA GLY A 154 3.95 -16.02 -16.49
C GLY A 154 2.55 -16.21 -17.07
N LEU A 155 2.14 -15.28 -17.94
CA LEU A 155 0.80 -15.23 -18.53
C LEU A 155 0.79 -15.53 -20.03
N GLU A 156 1.88 -16.03 -20.60
CA GLU A 156 2.06 -16.25 -22.04
C GLU A 156 1.00 -17.21 -22.60
N GLU A 157 0.78 -18.33 -21.92
CA GLU A 157 -0.21 -19.34 -22.33
C GLU A 157 -1.65 -18.84 -22.21
N PHE A 158 -1.90 -17.90 -21.29
CA PHE A 158 -3.21 -17.33 -21.03
C PHE A 158 -3.52 -16.08 -21.87
N ARG A 159 -2.56 -15.59 -22.67
CA ARG A 159 -2.63 -14.31 -23.39
C ARG A 159 -3.96 -14.10 -24.13
N ASN A 160 -4.45 -15.16 -24.77
CA ASN A 160 -5.67 -15.15 -25.58
C ASN A 160 -6.89 -15.77 -24.85
N VAL A 161 -6.74 -16.16 -23.60
CA VAL A 161 -7.81 -16.72 -22.77
C VAL A 161 -8.63 -15.57 -22.17
N LYS A 162 -9.95 -15.70 -22.15
CA LYS A 162 -10.84 -14.73 -21.48
C LYS A 162 -10.62 -14.77 -19.97
N CYS A 163 -10.52 -13.60 -19.32
CA CYS A 163 -10.22 -13.51 -17.90
C CYS A 163 -11.28 -14.22 -17.02
N GLY A 164 -12.53 -14.30 -17.45
CA GLY A 164 -13.59 -15.02 -16.73
C GLY A 164 -13.44 -16.55 -16.75
N LEU A 165 -12.53 -17.10 -17.54
CA LEU A 165 -12.25 -18.55 -17.61
C LEU A 165 -10.99 -18.94 -16.83
N LEU A 166 -10.27 -17.96 -16.28
CA LEU A 166 -9.06 -18.17 -15.52
C LEU A 166 -9.38 -18.62 -14.09
N SER A 167 -8.48 -19.42 -13.49
CA SER A 167 -8.50 -19.71 -12.07
C SER A 167 -8.27 -18.44 -11.24
N SER A 168 -8.57 -18.49 -9.93
CA SER A 168 -8.34 -17.36 -9.01
C SER A 168 -6.89 -16.89 -8.99
N GLY A 169 -5.93 -17.81 -9.00
CA GLY A 169 -4.50 -17.51 -9.04
C GLY A 169 -4.07 -16.81 -10.34
N GLU A 170 -4.55 -17.29 -11.49
CA GLU A 170 -4.30 -16.68 -12.80
C GLU A 170 -4.93 -15.29 -12.88
N GLN A 171 -6.17 -15.12 -12.39
CA GLN A 171 -6.82 -13.80 -12.32
C GLN A 171 -6.04 -12.83 -11.44
N THR A 172 -5.50 -13.29 -10.30
CA THR A 172 -4.65 -12.49 -9.43
C THR A 172 -3.36 -12.06 -10.14
N ARG A 173 -2.70 -12.97 -10.88
CA ARG A 173 -1.52 -12.64 -11.69
C ARG A 173 -1.85 -11.57 -12.74
N VAL A 174 -2.98 -11.67 -13.43
CA VAL A 174 -3.44 -10.64 -14.39
C VAL A 174 -3.73 -9.31 -13.68
N GLY A 175 -4.34 -9.34 -12.50
CA GLY A 175 -4.61 -8.16 -11.66
C GLY A 175 -3.32 -7.43 -11.26
N LEU A 176 -2.28 -8.18 -10.87
CA LEU A 176 -0.97 -7.63 -10.55
C LEU A 176 -0.25 -7.11 -11.80
N ALA A 177 -0.26 -7.87 -12.90
CA ALA A 177 0.28 -7.42 -14.19
C ALA A 177 -0.34 -6.08 -14.63
N LYS A 178 -1.68 -5.95 -14.49
CA LYS A 178 -2.39 -4.68 -14.71
C LYS A 178 -1.87 -3.58 -13.77
N ALA A 179 -1.70 -3.90 -12.49
CA ALA A 179 -1.33 -2.90 -11.48
C ALA A 179 0.11 -2.35 -11.65
N VAL A 180 0.99 -3.07 -12.33
CA VAL A 180 2.38 -2.60 -12.58
C VAL A 180 2.62 -2.06 -14.00
N LEU A 181 1.58 -1.99 -14.84
CA LEU A 181 1.69 -1.61 -16.25
C LEU A 181 2.38 -0.26 -16.49
N ASN A 182 2.06 0.76 -15.72
CA ASN A 182 2.55 2.13 -15.87
C ASN A 182 3.72 2.47 -14.92
N HIS A 183 4.39 1.46 -14.35
CA HIS A 183 5.47 1.65 -13.37
C HIS A 183 5.05 2.59 -12.22
N PRO A 184 4.07 2.20 -11.39
CA PRO A 184 3.59 3.06 -10.31
C PRO A 184 4.68 3.33 -9.28
N TYR A 185 4.70 4.53 -8.70
CA TYR A 185 5.53 4.84 -7.54
C TYR A 185 4.97 4.22 -6.27
N LEU A 186 3.65 4.09 -6.17
CA LEU A 186 2.98 3.45 -5.04
C LEU A 186 2.06 2.34 -5.51
N LEU A 187 2.29 1.14 -5.01
CA LEU A 187 1.43 -0.02 -5.24
C LEU A 187 0.70 -0.39 -3.95
N LEU A 188 -0.63 -0.31 -3.98
CA LEU A 188 -1.48 -0.70 -2.88
C LEU A 188 -2.06 -2.08 -3.15
N LEU A 189 -1.86 -3.02 -2.24
CA LEU A 189 -2.28 -4.41 -2.36
C LEU A 189 -3.20 -4.78 -1.19
N ASP A 190 -4.45 -5.11 -1.50
CA ASP A 190 -5.43 -5.50 -0.48
C ASP A 190 -5.62 -7.02 -0.51
N GLU A 191 -5.04 -7.71 0.48
CA GLU A 191 -5.10 -9.18 0.64
C GLU A 191 -4.66 -9.94 -0.63
N PRO A 192 -3.52 -9.62 -1.29
CA PRO A 192 -3.23 -10.06 -2.66
C PRO A 192 -3.01 -11.56 -2.83
N THR A 193 -2.87 -12.31 -1.72
CA THR A 193 -2.64 -13.77 -1.71
C THR A 193 -3.76 -14.52 -1.00
N ALA A 194 -4.83 -13.83 -0.57
CA ALA A 194 -5.95 -14.48 0.08
C ALA A 194 -6.62 -15.51 -0.85
N SER A 195 -6.94 -16.66 -0.31
CA SER A 195 -7.62 -17.76 -1.02
C SER A 195 -6.81 -18.40 -2.17
N LEU A 196 -5.50 -18.21 -2.20
CA LEU A 196 -4.62 -18.88 -3.16
C LEU A 196 -3.97 -20.11 -2.53
N ASP A 197 -3.63 -21.08 -3.37
CA ASP A 197 -2.80 -22.21 -2.94
C ASP A 197 -1.38 -21.74 -2.58
N PRO A 198 -0.65 -22.47 -1.73
CA PRO A 198 0.65 -22.04 -1.23
C PRO A 198 1.70 -21.77 -2.30
N ALA A 199 1.69 -22.53 -3.40
CA ALA A 199 2.67 -22.35 -4.48
C ALA A 199 2.40 -21.05 -5.25
N THR A 200 1.16 -20.82 -5.66
CA THR A 200 0.73 -19.57 -6.32
C THR A 200 0.97 -18.37 -5.41
N ALA A 201 0.64 -18.46 -4.12
CA ALA A 201 0.89 -17.39 -3.16
C ALA A 201 2.38 -17.06 -3.03
N HIS A 202 3.25 -18.09 -3.01
CA HIS A 202 4.71 -17.93 -2.98
C HIS A 202 5.22 -17.17 -4.23
N ASP A 203 4.78 -17.58 -5.42
CA ASP A 203 5.17 -16.93 -6.69
C ASP A 203 4.75 -15.44 -6.70
N ILE A 204 3.53 -15.14 -6.25
CA ILE A 204 3.02 -13.78 -6.17
C ILE A 204 3.86 -12.94 -5.20
N ARG A 205 4.16 -13.46 -4.00
CA ARG A 205 5.04 -12.78 -3.04
C ARG A 205 6.42 -12.47 -3.64
N SER A 206 7.00 -13.42 -4.36
CA SER A 206 8.29 -13.23 -5.04
C SER A 206 8.25 -12.13 -6.08
N LYS A 207 7.19 -12.08 -6.90
CA LYS A 207 7.01 -11.03 -7.94
C LYS A 207 6.79 -9.64 -7.35
N ILE A 208 6.09 -9.53 -6.23
CA ILE A 208 5.89 -8.25 -5.54
C ILE A 208 7.20 -7.75 -4.91
N ARG A 209 7.99 -8.65 -4.30
CA ARG A 209 9.34 -8.30 -3.82
C ARG A 209 10.26 -7.86 -4.95
N GLU A 210 10.20 -8.54 -6.09
CA GLU A 210 10.97 -8.16 -7.26
C GLU A 210 10.57 -6.77 -7.75
N PHE A 211 9.27 -6.49 -7.84
CA PHE A 211 8.77 -5.16 -8.18
C PHE A 211 9.30 -4.08 -7.21
N ALA A 212 9.20 -4.31 -5.90
CA ALA A 212 9.69 -3.35 -4.91
C ALA A 212 11.21 -3.12 -4.99
N ARG A 213 12.01 -4.16 -5.27
CA ARG A 213 13.48 -4.07 -5.29
C ARG A 213 14.05 -3.51 -6.60
N GLN A 214 13.39 -3.77 -7.73
CA GLN A 214 13.87 -3.37 -9.07
C GLN A 214 13.25 -2.07 -9.56
N GLY A 215 12.15 -1.63 -8.94
CA GLY A 215 11.44 -0.41 -9.29
C GLY A 215 11.80 0.75 -8.36
N ASP A 216 11.41 1.95 -8.75
CA ASP A 216 11.50 3.16 -7.92
C ASP A 216 10.25 3.33 -7.05
N GLY A 217 9.50 2.25 -6.77
CA GLY A 217 8.21 2.29 -6.09
C GLY A 217 8.23 1.72 -4.66
N GLY A 218 7.28 2.13 -3.84
CA GLY A 218 6.95 1.53 -2.55
C GLY A 218 5.67 0.72 -2.60
N VAL A 219 5.48 -0.18 -1.65
CA VAL A 219 4.30 -1.06 -1.58
C VAL A 219 3.64 -0.95 -0.21
N VAL A 220 2.33 -0.80 -0.18
CA VAL A 220 1.50 -1.02 1.00
C VAL A 220 0.75 -2.34 0.81
N TRP A 221 0.96 -3.26 1.71
CA TRP A 221 0.37 -4.60 1.69
C TRP A 221 -0.57 -4.79 2.88
N THR A 222 -1.86 -5.01 2.65
CA THR A 222 -2.74 -5.45 3.73
C THR A 222 -2.79 -6.96 3.77
N SER A 223 -2.76 -7.53 4.95
CA SER A 223 -3.02 -8.95 5.19
C SER A 223 -3.53 -9.18 6.62
N HIS A 224 -4.19 -10.30 6.81
CA HIS A 224 -4.47 -10.89 8.12
C HIS A 224 -3.61 -12.14 8.38
N ASN A 225 -2.79 -12.55 7.41
CA ASN A 225 -1.87 -13.69 7.52
C ASN A 225 -0.48 -13.21 7.98
N MET A 226 -0.16 -13.46 9.26
CA MET A 226 1.09 -13.02 9.88
C MET A 226 2.33 -13.65 9.27
N TYR A 227 2.22 -14.90 8.81
CA TYR A 227 3.32 -15.59 8.13
C TYR A 227 3.71 -14.85 6.84
N GLU A 228 2.74 -14.53 6.00
CA GLU A 228 3.00 -13.81 4.74
C GLU A 228 3.66 -12.47 4.98
N VAL A 229 3.18 -11.74 5.97
CA VAL A 229 3.72 -10.43 6.30
C VAL A 229 5.16 -10.52 6.79
N THR A 230 5.48 -11.50 7.65
CA THR A 230 6.85 -11.76 8.10
C THR A 230 7.78 -12.12 6.94
N GLU A 231 7.26 -12.81 5.94
CA GLU A 231 8.02 -13.21 4.76
C GLU A 231 8.25 -12.06 3.77
N VAL A 232 7.30 -11.14 3.61
CA VAL A 232 7.29 -10.17 2.50
C VAL A 232 7.63 -8.76 2.93
N CYS A 233 7.12 -8.32 4.08
CA CYS A 233 7.21 -6.93 4.49
C CYS A 233 8.55 -6.61 5.17
N ASP A 234 9.08 -5.43 4.88
CA ASP A 234 10.25 -4.88 5.55
C ASP A 234 9.86 -4.26 6.89
N ARG A 235 8.63 -3.71 6.97
CA ARG A 235 8.08 -3.08 8.16
C ARG A 235 6.57 -3.34 8.24
N VAL A 236 6.05 -3.41 9.46
CA VAL A 236 4.61 -3.63 9.71
C VAL A 236 4.04 -2.54 10.60
N LEU A 237 2.78 -2.20 10.33
CA LEU A 237 1.96 -1.29 11.10
C LEU A 237 0.76 -2.06 11.66
N PHE A 238 0.67 -2.19 12.97
CA PHE A 238 -0.49 -2.81 13.63
C PHE A 238 -1.60 -1.79 13.81
N LEU A 239 -2.65 -1.94 13.03
CA LEU A 239 -3.83 -1.10 13.09
C LEU A 239 -4.92 -1.74 13.93
N SER A 240 -5.43 -1.03 14.93
CA SER A 240 -6.60 -1.42 15.71
C SER A 240 -7.45 -0.20 16.03
N ARG A 241 -8.78 -0.33 15.84
CA ARG A 241 -9.75 0.73 16.13
C ARG A 241 -9.36 2.08 15.53
N GLY A 242 -8.85 2.07 14.29
CA GLY A 242 -8.44 3.26 13.56
C GLY A 242 -7.14 3.91 14.02
N LYS A 243 -6.30 3.25 14.83
CA LYS A 243 -5.00 3.75 15.30
C LYS A 243 -3.89 2.75 15.04
N ILE A 244 -2.69 3.23 14.74
CA ILE A 244 -1.48 2.42 14.74
C ILE A 244 -1.04 2.23 16.20
N LEU A 245 -0.98 0.98 16.63
CA LEU A 245 -0.58 0.63 17.98
C LEU A 245 0.90 0.27 18.09
N LEU A 246 1.44 -0.38 17.08
CA LEU A 246 2.85 -0.79 16.99
C LEU A 246 3.33 -0.65 15.55
N GLU A 247 4.63 -0.41 15.42
CA GLU A 247 5.34 -0.32 14.15
C GLU A 247 6.75 -0.91 14.31
N GLY A 248 7.22 -1.68 13.35
CA GLY A 248 8.59 -2.22 13.38
C GLY A 248 8.83 -3.32 12.35
N ASP A 249 10.03 -3.90 12.36
CA ASP A 249 10.40 -5.05 11.56
C ASP A 249 9.62 -6.29 12.05
N PRO A 250 8.86 -6.97 11.17
CA PRO A 250 8.04 -8.12 11.56
C PRO A 250 8.84 -9.29 12.16
N LYS A 251 10.15 -9.35 11.94
CA LYS A 251 11.03 -10.41 12.44
C LYS A 251 11.55 -10.11 13.85
N THR A 252 11.82 -8.84 14.17
CA THR A 252 12.38 -8.44 15.47
C THR A 252 11.30 -7.97 16.44
N LEU A 253 10.25 -7.33 15.94
CA LEU A 253 9.18 -6.74 16.73
C LEU A 253 8.55 -7.66 17.78
N PRO A 254 8.27 -8.97 17.50
CA PRO A 254 7.78 -9.89 18.53
C PRO A 254 8.73 -10.01 19.72
N HIS A 255 10.02 -10.18 19.45
CA HIS A 255 11.05 -10.34 20.51
C HIS A 255 11.22 -9.08 21.35
N GLU A 256 11.15 -7.90 20.74
CA GLU A 256 11.20 -6.59 21.43
C GLU A 256 10.06 -6.42 22.44
N HIS A 257 8.93 -7.12 22.18
CA HIS A 257 7.75 -7.14 23.06
C HIS A 257 7.61 -8.44 23.90
N GLY A 258 8.67 -9.25 24.00
CA GLY A 258 8.69 -10.48 24.79
C GLY A 258 7.76 -11.59 24.26
N ARG A 259 7.52 -11.60 22.94
CA ARG A 259 6.73 -12.61 22.24
C ARG A 259 7.62 -13.43 21.29
N GLN A 260 7.19 -14.64 20.95
CA GLN A 260 7.95 -15.50 20.04
C GLN A 260 7.55 -15.26 18.57
N THR A 261 6.29 -14.96 18.33
CA THR A 261 5.74 -14.80 16.99
C THR A 261 4.96 -13.51 16.82
N LEU A 262 4.85 -13.05 15.56
CA LEU A 262 4.06 -11.89 15.20
C LEU A 262 2.56 -12.10 15.54
N GLU A 263 2.08 -13.35 15.44
CA GLU A 263 0.70 -13.70 15.79
C GLU A 263 0.44 -13.56 17.30
N GLU A 264 1.35 -14.03 18.15
CA GLU A 264 1.25 -13.85 19.60
C GLU A 264 1.23 -12.35 19.98
N LEU A 265 2.09 -11.56 19.35
CA LEU A 265 2.14 -10.12 19.55
C LEU A 265 0.81 -9.48 19.13
N PHE A 266 0.30 -9.83 17.95
CA PHE A 266 -0.97 -9.32 17.44
C PHE A 266 -2.14 -9.65 18.38
N ILE A 267 -2.24 -10.88 18.86
CA ILE A 267 -3.28 -11.31 19.80
C ILE A 267 -3.20 -10.51 21.11
N SER A 268 -1.98 -10.28 21.63
CA SER A 268 -1.80 -9.51 22.87
C SER A 268 -2.22 -8.05 22.69
N VAL A 269 -1.81 -7.42 21.60
CA VAL A 269 -2.14 -6.01 21.28
C VAL A 269 -3.63 -5.82 20.97
N ALA A 270 -4.27 -6.80 20.32
CA ALA A 270 -5.69 -6.73 20.02
C ALA A 270 -6.59 -6.92 21.24
N ARG A 271 -6.13 -7.67 22.27
CA ARG A 271 -6.90 -8.00 23.48
C ARG A 271 -6.67 -7.04 24.65
N GLU A 272 -5.44 -6.55 24.79
CA GLU A 272 -5.06 -5.62 25.86
C GLU A 272 -4.69 -4.27 25.24
N PRO A 273 -5.31 -3.15 25.66
CA PRO A 273 -4.75 -1.84 25.35
C PRO A 273 -3.38 -1.78 26.03
N LEU A 274 -2.30 -1.65 25.24
CA LEU A 274 -0.96 -1.46 25.78
C LEU A 274 -0.96 -0.24 26.69
N THR A 275 -0.86 -0.46 27.99
CA THR A 275 -0.48 0.57 28.94
C THR A 275 1.00 0.83 28.70
N PHE A 276 1.32 1.90 27.99
CA PHE A 276 2.71 2.37 27.91
C PHE A 276 3.13 2.78 29.32
N ALA A 277 3.92 1.94 29.99
CA ALA A 277 4.67 2.33 31.16
C ALA A 277 5.81 3.23 30.68
N GLY A 278 5.71 4.51 30.95
CA GLY A 278 6.81 5.46 30.72
C GLY A 278 6.36 6.81 30.16
N ALA A 279 5.86 7.68 31.01
CA ALA A 279 5.94 9.12 30.85
C ALA A 279 7.18 9.62 31.61
#